data_c0b05063acb21decfcf792277ee074f1
#
_entry.id   c0b05063acb21decfcf792277ee074f1
#
_cell.length_a   1.000
_cell.length_b   1.000
_cell.length_c   1.000
_cell.angle_alpha   90.00
_cell.angle_beta   90.00
_cell.angle_gamma   90.00
#
_symmetry.space_group_name_H-M   'P 1'
#
loop_
_entity.id
_entity.type
_entity.pdbx_description
1 polymer ?
#
loop_
_entity_poly.entity_id
_entity_poly.type
_entity_poly.pdbx_seq_one_letter_code
_entity_poly.pdbx_strand_id
1 'polypeptide(L)'
;MVMRRLVALVLVALIVIPMQSSAATESLWDDARITDEIGTKYGTIGGISIELSNTTYEESTSGITDLPSIVEVYTATWCSNCIKTEQALDDAIGNLDVTRIHYHRHLYETLDPFGSNSTDSRWVENYGAGSLLSTERSMSASDGGVITIPGTERSAPSKVFDGERMYTGISTKSNSLLTDYSTALALGSSHPFSSNGSISLIVSASMSMPANDQGGNHSGEILDYNFQWDLSLWSEEDSPWELNTWLMFVEDVAYHPEGSNGKANYTNVLHEAVNVGISHSGFFAFEPPQPWDGDDMSVVLI
;
A
#
# COMPACT_ATOMS: atom_id res chain seq x y z
N MET A 1 56.45 -37.05 -17.46
CA MET A 1 55.14 -37.68 -17.10
C MET A 1 54.51 -37.04 -15.86
N VAL A 2 55.27 -36.56 -14.88
CA VAL A 2 54.77 -35.91 -13.62
C VAL A 2 54.11 -34.56 -13.87
N MET A 3 54.69 -33.73 -14.75
CA MET A 3 54.18 -32.36 -15.05
C MET A 3 52.81 -32.34 -15.72
N ARG A 4 52.47 -33.34 -16.54
CA ARG A 4 51.12 -33.45 -17.16
C ARG A 4 50.02 -33.83 -16.14
N ARG A 5 50.36 -34.57 -15.10
CA ARG A 5 49.43 -34.95 -14.03
C ARG A 5 49.14 -33.76 -13.08
N LEU A 6 50.12 -32.87 -12.85
CA LEU A 6 49.95 -31.69 -12.03
C LEU A 6 49.04 -30.66 -12.72
N VAL A 7 49.17 -30.47 -14.03
CA VAL A 7 48.30 -29.56 -14.80
C VAL A 7 46.84 -30.06 -14.81
N ALA A 8 46.64 -31.37 -14.95
CA ALA A 8 45.29 -31.94 -14.89
C ALA A 8 44.64 -31.81 -13.51
N LEU A 9 45.41 -31.92 -12.42
CA LEU A 9 44.90 -31.73 -11.05
C LEU A 9 44.56 -30.28 -10.75
N VAL A 10 45.32 -29.30 -11.27
CA VAL A 10 45.03 -27.87 -11.13
C VAL A 10 43.81 -27.50 -11.96
N LEU A 11 43.62 -28.06 -13.16
CA LEU A 11 42.45 -27.83 -14.01
C LEU A 11 41.17 -28.43 -13.38
N VAL A 12 41.25 -29.60 -12.74
CA VAL A 12 40.12 -30.20 -12.03
C VAL A 12 39.78 -29.39 -10.77
N ALA A 13 40.78 -28.86 -10.05
CA ALA A 13 40.55 -28.02 -8.88
C ALA A 13 39.92 -26.67 -9.24
N LEU A 14 40.17 -26.14 -10.45
CA LEU A 14 39.54 -24.93 -10.95
C LEU A 14 38.08 -25.14 -11.42
N ILE A 15 37.70 -26.37 -11.76
CA ILE A 15 36.30 -26.69 -12.19
C ILE A 15 35.41 -27.01 -10.97
N VAL A 16 35.99 -27.30 -9.81
CA VAL A 16 35.26 -27.58 -8.55
C VAL A 16 35.27 -26.37 -7.61
N ILE A 17 35.49 -25.17 -8.10
CA ILE A 17 35.06 -23.99 -7.34
C ILE A 17 33.54 -24.07 -7.34
N PRO A 18 32.87 -24.32 -6.18
CA PRO A 18 31.42 -24.22 -6.14
C PRO A 18 31.12 -22.79 -6.58
N MET A 19 30.42 -22.62 -7.69
CA MET A 19 29.64 -21.42 -7.86
C MET A 19 28.77 -21.33 -6.60
N GLN A 20 29.22 -20.55 -5.64
CA GLN A 20 28.30 -20.09 -4.62
C GLN A 20 27.23 -19.36 -5.41
N SER A 21 26.15 -20.07 -5.71
CA SER A 21 24.89 -19.39 -5.95
C SER A 21 24.74 -18.51 -4.72
N SER A 22 24.87 -17.21 -4.90
CA SER A 22 24.36 -16.28 -3.89
C SER A 22 22.92 -16.71 -3.74
N ALA A 23 22.62 -17.44 -2.65
CA ALA A 23 21.25 -17.66 -2.25
C ALA A 23 20.64 -16.27 -2.26
N ALA A 24 19.61 -16.07 -3.08
CA ALA A 24 18.87 -14.83 -3.07
C ALA A 24 18.50 -14.62 -1.60
N THR A 25 19.02 -13.56 -1.00
CA THR A 25 18.69 -13.21 0.37
C THR A 25 17.20 -13.00 0.39
N GLU A 26 16.47 -13.84 1.12
CA GLU A 26 15.04 -13.66 1.33
C GLU A 26 14.78 -12.22 1.79
N SER A 27 13.70 -11.61 1.33
CA SER A 27 13.38 -10.26 1.76
C SER A 27 13.06 -10.28 3.26
N LEU A 28 13.31 -9.18 3.94
CA LEU A 28 12.93 -9.03 5.34
C LEU A 28 11.43 -9.26 5.53
N TRP A 29 10.64 -8.95 4.52
CA TRP A 29 9.21 -9.19 4.52
C TRP A 29 8.84 -10.66 4.35
N ASP A 30 9.53 -11.41 3.48
CA ASP A 30 9.29 -12.84 3.32
C ASP A 30 9.59 -13.60 4.63
N ASP A 31 10.66 -13.21 5.32
CA ASP A 31 10.94 -13.71 6.66
C ASP A 31 9.85 -13.30 7.67
N ALA A 32 9.36 -12.08 7.57
CA ALA A 32 8.32 -11.56 8.44
C ALA A 32 6.99 -12.30 8.24
N ARG A 33 6.65 -12.70 7.02
CA ARG A 33 5.44 -13.48 6.71
C ARG A 33 5.46 -14.89 7.29
N ILE A 34 6.62 -15.49 7.48
CA ILE A 34 6.77 -16.85 8.02
C ILE A 34 6.46 -16.88 9.52
N THR A 35 6.56 -15.75 10.21
CA THR A 35 6.30 -15.68 11.64
C THR A 35 4.86 -15.21 11.90
N ASP A 36 4.02 -16.08 12.44
CA ASP A 36 2.62 -15.81 12.79
C ASP A 36 2.42 -14.55 13.65
N GLU A 37 3.46 -14.09 14.30
CA GLU A 37 3.46 -12.94 15.20
C GLU A 37 3.38 -11.58 14.47
N ILE A 38 3.61 -11.54 13.16
CA ILE A 38 3.72 -10.27 12.41
C ILE A 38 2.46 -9.95 11.61
N GLY A 39 1.41 -10.71 11.80
CA GLY A 39 0.12 -10.42 11.16
C GLY A 39 0.14 -10.50 9.65
N THR A 40 1.03 -11.30 9.07
CA THR A 40 1.13 -11.55 7.62
C THR A 40 -0.07 -12.30 7.02
N LYS A 41 -1.12 -12.39 7.79
CA LYS A 41 -2.42 -12.90 7.35
C LYS A 41 -3.17 -11.91 6.46
N TYR A 42 -2.69 -10.70 6.34
CA TYR A 42 -3.34 -9.60 5.64
C TYR A 42 -2.71 -9.42 4.27
N GLY A 43 -3.17 -10.18 3.28
CA GLY A 43 -3.02 -9.78 1.89
C GLY A 43 -4.12 -8.79 1.51
N THR A 44 -3.91 -8.00 0.48
CA THR A 44 -4.95 -7.18 -0.13
C THR A 44 -5.36 -7.86 -1.44
N ILE A 45 -6.66 -8.12 -1.60
CA ILE A 45 -7.18 -8.80 -2.81
C ILE A 45 -7.02 -7.89 -4.04
N GLY A 46 -7.16 -6.59 -3.83
CA GLY A 46 -7.23 -5.54 -4.82
C GLY A 46 -8.22 -4.48 -4.36
N GLY A 47 -8.51 -3.51 -5.20
CA GLY A 47 -9.46 -2.47 -4.87
C GLY A 47 -10.12 -1.89 -6.10
N ILE A 48 -11.26 -1.25 -5.90
CA ILE A 48 -11.96 -0.46 -6.92
C ILE A 48 -12.14 0.96 -6.41
N SER A 49 -12.07 1.93 -7.31
CA SER A 49 -12.15 3.35 -7.00
C SER A 49 -13.30 4.03 -7.71
N ILE A 50 -13.84 5.07 -7.08
CA ILE A 50 -14.80 6.01 -7.64
C ILE A 50 -14.36 7.42 -7.27
N GLU A 51 -14.29 8.32 -8.25
CA GLU A 51 -14.05 9.74 -8.04
C GLU A 51 -15.28 10.38 -7.41
N LEU A 52 -15.10 11.19 -6.36
CA LEU A 52 -16.20 11.81 -5.63
C LEU A 52 -16.60 13.19 -6.18
N SER A 53 -15.69 13.86 -6.88
CA SER A 53 -15.95 15.21 -7.41
C SER A 53 -17.14 15.21 -8.36
N ASN A 54 -18.14 16.00 -8.02
CA ASN A 54 -19.39 16.13 -8.77
C ASN A 54 -20.21 14.84 -8.95
N THR A 55 -19.85 13.75 -8.27
CA THR A 55 -20.56 12.47 -8.36
C THR A 55 -21.85 12.53 -7.56
N THR A 56 -23.00 12.40 -8.25
CA THR A 56 -24.31 12.24 -7.63
C THR A 56 -24.70 10.76 -7.49
N TYR A 57 -24.28 9.93 -8.42
CA TYR A 57 -24.42 8.47 -8.41
C TYR A 57 -23.39 7.87 -9.37
N GLU A 58 -22.63 6.91 -8.89
CA GLU A 58 -21.71 6.11 -9.69
C GLU A 58 -21.62 4.68 -9.15
N GLU A 59 -21.42 3.74 -10.04
CA GLU A 59 -21.21 2.32 -9.73
C GLU A 59 -19.96 1.81 -10.44
N SER A 60 -19.09 1.15 -9.69
CA SER A 60 -17.91 0.45 -10.20
C SER A 60 -18.01 -1.03 -9.83
N THR A 61 -17.75 -1.90 -10.79
CA THR A 61 -17.74 -3.36 -10.58
C THR A 61 -16.57 -3.98 -11.34
N SER A 62 -15.84 -4.87 -10.67
CA SER A 62 -14.73 -5.60 -11.27
C SER A 62 -14.74 -7.07 -10.86
N GLY A 63 -14.30 -7.94 -11.77
CA GLY A 63 -13.91 -9.30 -11.42
C GLY A 63 -12.59 -9.31 -10.62
N ILE A 64 -12.41 -10.30 -9.75
CA ILE A 64 -11.18 -10.40 -8.95
C ILE A 64 -9.92 -10.46 -9.80
N THR A 65 -9.96 -11.13 -10.93
CA THR A 65 -8.82 -11.25 -11.85
C THR A 65 -8.47 -9.97 -12.59
N ASP A 66 -9.37 -9.00 -12.58
CA ASP A 66 -9.23 -7.73 -13.29
C ASP A 66 -8.93 -6.56 -12.32
N LEU A 67 -8.81 -6.86 -11.04
CA LEU A 67 -8.46 -5.85 -10.03
C LEU A 67 -7.01 -5.41 -10.21
N PRO A 68 -6.73 -4.10 -10.13
CA PRO A 68 -5.37 -3.60 -10.11
C PRO A 68 -4.63 -4.05 -8.85
N SER A 69 -3.32 -4.24 -8.95
CA SER A 69 -2.45 -4.38 -7.78
C SER A 69 -2.55 -3.14 -6.89
N ILE A 70 -2.46 -3.32 -5.59
CA ILE A 70 -2.43 -2.24 -4.62
C ILE A 70 -1.03 -2.03 -4.09
N VAL A 71 -0.56 -0.78 -4.13
CA VAL A 71 0.68 -0.40 -3.47
C VAL A 71 0.40 0.66 -2.42
N GLU A 72 0.55 0.26 -1.16
CA GLU A 72 0.44 1.16 -0.02
C GLU A 72 1.83 1.70 0.33
N VAL A 73 1.96 3.02 0.37
CA VAL A 73 3.22 3.75 0.54
C VAL A 73 3.20 4.53 1.84
N TYR A 74 4.20 4.35 2.70
CA TYR A 74 4.39 5.20 3.87
C TYR A 74 5.49 6.22 3.59
N THR A 75 5.14 7.48 3.66
CA THR A 75 5.97 8.62 3.24
C THR A 75 5.86 9.80 4.22
N ALA A 76 6.52 10.91 3.91
CA ALA A 76 6.37 12.17 4.60
C ALA A 76 6.86 13.34 3.73
N THR A 77 6.29 14.53 3.92
CA THR A 77 6.63 15.76 3.19
C THR A 77 8.05 16.27 3.47
N TRP A 78 8.70 15.75 4.50
CA TRP A 78 10.09 16.05 4.88
C TRP A 78 11.08 14.92 4.54
N CYS A 79 10.61 13.78 4.04
CA CYS A 79 11.43 12.59 3.80
C CYS A 79 12.15 12.63 2.45
N SER A 80 13.42 12.99 2.44
CA SER A 80 14.24 13.05 1.20
C SER A 80 14.49 11.68 0.56
N ASN A 81 14.60 10.61 1.37
CA ASN A 81 14.76 9.25 0.85
C ASN A 81 13.49 8.72 0.19
N CYS A 82 12.32 9.23 0.57
CA CYS A 82 11.04 8.87 -0.02
C CYS A 82 11.00 9.20 -1.52
N ILE A 83 11.59 10.34 -1.92
CA ILE A 83 11.65 10.74 -3.33
C ILE A 83 12.29 9.66 -4.21
N LYS A 84 13.42 9.11 -3.76
CA LYS A 84 14.15 8.07 -4.52
C LYS A 84 13.33 6.79 -4.64
N THR A 85 12.63 6.41 -3.57
CA THR A 85 11.82 5.20 -3.57
C THR A 85 10.51 5.38 -4.34
N GLU A 86 9.93 6.58 -4.35
CA GLU A 86 8.77 6.93 -5.16
C GLU A 86 9.12 6.92 -6.65
N GLN A 87 10.26 7.52 -7.03
CA GLN A 87 10.73 7.48 -8.42
C GLN A 87 10.97 6.04 -8.90
N ALA A 88 11.59 5.20 -8.06
CA ALA A 88 11.79 3.80 -8.40
C ALA A 88 10.46 3.02 -8.51
N LEU A 89 9.44 3.40 -7.73
CA LEU A 89 8.09 2.85 -7.84
C LEU A 89 7.40 3.29 -9.12
N ASP A 90 7.49 4.57 -9.48
CA ASP A 90 6.96 5.11 -10.74
C ASP A 90 7.59 4.37 -11.94
N ASP A 91 8.91 4.19 -11.93
CA ASP A 91 9.63 3.46 -12.97
C ASP A 91 9.21 1.97 -13.04
N ALA A 92 8.92 1.34 -11.88
CA ALA A 92 8.48 -0.06 -11.80
C ALA A 92 7.04 -0.25 -12.29
N ILE A 93 6.16 0.68 -11.96
CA ILE A 93 4.75 0.66 -12.40
C ILE A 93 4.66 0.89 -13.91
N GLY A 94 5.36 1.90 -14.42
CA GLY A 94 5.34 2.22 -15.85
C GLY A 94 3.93 2.38 -16.39
N ASN A 95 3.45 1.39 -17.16
CA ASN A 95 2.10 1.37 -17.75
C ASN A 95 1.17 0.32 -17.09
N LEU A 96 1.56 -0.27 -15.97
CA LEU A 96 0.70 -1.21 -15.25
C LEU A 96 -0.45 -0.46 -14.59
N ASP A 97 -1.61 -1.11 -14.52
CA ASP A 97 -2.72 -0.62 -13.72
C ASP A 97 -2.46 -0.96 -12.25
N VAL A 98 -2.21 0.07 -11.45
CA VAL A 98 -1.85 -0.04 -10.03
C VAL A 98 -2.54 1.05 -9.24
N THR A 99 -3.30 0.65 -8.26
CA THR A 99 -3.87 1.59 -7.27
C THR A 99 -2.81 1.93 -6.22
N ARG A 100 -2.51 3.20 -6.06
CA ARG A 100 -1.55 3.70 -5.05
C ARG A 100 -2.26 4.43 -3.95
N ILE A 101 -1.81 4.22 -2.70
CA ILE A 101 -2.35 4.87 -1.50
C ILE A 101 -1.18 5.34 -0.66
N HIS A 102 -1.02 6.65 -0.48
CA HIS A 102 0.10 7.24 0.25
C HIS A 102 -0.31 7.67 1.65
N TYR A 103 0.20 6.95 2.64
CA TYR A 103 0.09 7.29 4.06
C TYR A 103 1.17 8.30 4.42
N HIS A 104 0.79 9.38 5.03
CA HIS A 104 1.71 10.39 5.53
C HIS A 104 1.89 10.25 7.04
N ARG A 105 3.13 10.43 7.51
CA ARG A 105 3.49 10.23 8.91
C ARG A 105 2.78 11.23 9.81
N HIS A 106 1.93 10.74 10.72
CA HIS A 106 1.12 11.57 11.59
C HIS A 106 1.73 11.77 12.99
N LEU A 107 2.30 10.70 13.57
CA LEU A 107 2.83 10.70 14.93
C LEU A 107 4.35 10.57 14.94
N TYR A 108 4.97 11.07 16.01
CA TYR A 108 6.41 11.12 16.24
C TYR A 108 7.17 12.00 15.24
N GLU A 109 8.29 12.57 15.62
CA GLU A 109 9.08 13.52 14.84
C GLU A 109 8.26 14.78 14.44
N THR A 110 8.39 15.23 13.19
CA THR A 110 7.63 16.36 12.66
C THR A 110 6.29 15.87 12.13
N LEU A 111 5.21 16.49 12.58
CA LEU A 111 3.88 16.22 12.05
C LEU A 111 3.84 16.52 10.54
N ASP A 112 3.32 15.58 9.80
CA ASP A 112 3.05 15.75 8.38
C ASP A 112 1.61 16.29 8.22
N PRO A 113 1.37 17.34 7.42
CA PRO A 113 0.06 17.96 7.30
C PRO A 113 -1.02 17.03 6.74
N PHE A 114 -0.61 16.00 5.98
CA PHE A 114 -1.52 15.04 5.37
C PHE A 114 -1.83 13.82 6.25
N GLY A 115 -1.08 13.63 7.36
CA GLY A 115 -1.33 12.51 8.26
C GLY A 115 -2.56 12.71 9.13
N SER A 116 -3.28 11.63 9.40
CA SER A 116 -4.44 11.60 10.30
C SER A 116 -4.37 10.43 11.28
N ASN A 117 -5.21 10.47 12.33
CA ASN A 117 -5.29 9.38 13.29
C ASN A 117 -5.79 8.07 12.67
N SER A 118 -6.75 8.14 11.76
CA SER A 118 -7.33 6.95 11.13
C SER A 118 -6.32 6.27 10.19
N THR A 119 -5.61 7.07 9.38
CA THR A 119 -4.58 6.56 8.46
C THR A 119 -3.41 5.96 9.22
N ASP A 120 -2.96 6.61 10.30
CA ASP A 120 -1.91 6.11 11.18
C ASP A 120 -2.32 4.80 11.88
N SER A 121 -3.54 4.74 12.41
CA SER A 121 -4.05 3.54 13.07
C SER A 121 -4.12 2.36 12.11
N ARG A 122 -4.64 2.56 10.90
CA ARG A 122 -4.71 1.50 9.89
C ARG A 122 -3.31 1.01 9.48
N TRP A 123 -2.36 1.93 9.27
CA TRP A 123 -0.98 1.54 8.96
C TRP A 123 -0.37 0.67 10.06
N VAL A 124 -0.48 1.10 11.31
CA VAL A 124 0.10 0.38 12.45
C VAL A 124 -0.58 -0.97 12.67
N GLU A 125 -1.90 -1.02 12.54
CA GLU A 125 -2.67 -2.26 12.67
C GLU A 125 -2.23 -3.32 11.65
N ASN A 126 -2.08 -2.91 10.38
CA ASN A 126 -1.80 -3.85 9.30
C ASN A 126 -0.29 -4.09 9.11
N TYR A 127 0.54 -3.05 9.22
CA TYR A 127 1.93 -3.07 8.77
C TYR A 127 2.94 -2.68 9.85
N GLY A 128 2.50 -2.21 11.01
CA GLY A 128 3.39 -1.72 12.06
C GLY A 128 4.38 -2.79 12.53
N ALA A 129 3.93 -4.02 12.72
CA ALA A 129 4.80 -5.13 13.13
C ALA A 129 5.87 -5.46 12.08
N GLY A 130 5.50 -5.48 10.79
CA GLY A 130 6.45 -5.69 9.69
C GLY A 130 7.45 -4.55 9.56
N SER A 131 6.99 -3.30 9.71
CA SER A 131 7.84 -2.11 9.71
C SER A 131 8.86 -2.14 10.86
N LEU A 132 8.42 -2.47 12.07
CA LEU A 132 9.28 -2.63 13.24
C LEU A 132 10.34 -3.70 13.01
N LEU A 133 9.95 -4.90 12.57
CA LEU A 133 10.88 -6.00 12.30
C LEU A 133 11.92 -5.62 11.23
N SER A 134 11.51 -5.00 10.14
CA SER A 134 12.42 -4.55 9.08
C SER A 134 13.44 -3.55 9.60
N THR A 135 13.00 -2.62 10.47
CA THR A 135 13.86 -1.61 11.08
C THR A 135 14.85 -2.24 12.05
N GLU A 136 14.39 -3.13 12.94
CA GLU A 136 15.24 -3.83 13.90
C GLU A 136 16.33 -4.65 13.22
N ARG A 137 16.01 -5.36 12.14
CA ARG A 137 16.98 -6.14 11.36
C ARG A 137 18.01 -5.25 10.68
N SER A 138 17.61 -4.13 10.11
CA SER A 138 18.50 -3.16 9.50
C SER A 138 19.48 -2.55 10.52
N MET A 139 19.01 -2.23 11.72
CA MET A 139 19.83 -1.69 12.81
C MET A 139 20.80 -2.75 13.34
N SER A 140 20.36 -3.97 13.54
CA SER A 140 21.20 -5.07 14.02
C SER A 140 22.35 -5.41 13.06
N ALA A 141 22.12 -5.25 11.76
CA ALA A 141 23.15 -5.46 10.74
C ALA A 141 24.24 -4.38 10.75
N SER A 142 23.91 -3.15 11.19
CA SER A 142 24.84 -2.02 11.19
C SER A 142 25.66 -1.90 12.49
N ASP A 143 25.07 -2.11 13.66
CA ASP A 143 25.66 -1.70 14.95
C ASP A 143 25.77 -2.82 16.00
N GLY A 144 25.33 -4.03 15.70
CA GLY A 144 25.46 -5.18 16.63
C GLY A 144 24.53 -5.10 17.85
N GLY A 145 23.54 -4.22 17.86
CA GLY A 145 22.55 -4.11 18.93
C GLY A 145 21.20 -3.59 18.45
N VAL A 146 20.12 -4.11 18.99
CA VAL A 146 18.78 -3.62 18.71
C VAL A 146 18.51 -2.43 19.63
N ILE A 147 18.32 -1.26 19.04
CA ILE A 147 17.83 -0.07 19.75
C ILE A 147 16.37 0.13 19.31
N THR A 148 15.43 -0.09 20.20
CA THR A 148 14.02 0.24 19.93
C THR A 148 13.85 1.76 20.01
N ILE A 149 13.59 2.39 18.88
CA ILE A 149 13.27 3.80 18.78
C ILE A 149 11.76 3.93 18.70
N PRO A 150 11.10 4.76 19.51
CA PRO A 150 9.66 5.00 19.39
C PRO A 150 9.28 5.42 17.96
N GLY A 151 8.20 4.85 17.43
CA GLY A 151 7.69 5.16 16.10
C GLY A 151 8.32 4.38 14.95
N THR A 152 9.14 3.36 15.22
CA THR A 152 9.74 2.51 14.16
C THR A 152 8.71 1.64 13.43
N GLU A 153 7.55 1.42 14.03
CA GLU A 153 6.37 0.85 13.36
C GLU A 153 5.84 1.73 12.22
N ARG A 154 6.34 2.96 12.13
CA ARG A 154 5.99 4.02 11.17
C ARG A 154 7.19 4.46 10.34
N SER A 155 7.96 3.53 9.83
CA SER A 155 9.20 3.84 9.09
C SER A 155 8.92 4.35 7.67
N ALA A 156 9.34 5.57 7.37
CA ALA A 156 9.34 6.15 6.03
C ALA A 156 10.77 6.14 5.43
N PRO A 157 10.97 5.77 4.16
CA PRO A 157 9.98 5.25 3.23
C PRO A 157 9.68 3.76 3.44
N SER A 158 8.42 3.36 3.28
CA SER A 158 8.04 1.94 3.16
C SER A 158 7.05 1.76 2.01
N LYS A 159 7.07 0.61 1.36
CA LYS A 159 6.13 0.20 0.32
C LYS A 159 5.62 -1.19 0.63
N VAL A 160 4.31 -1.37 0.55
CA VAL A 160 3.65 -2.66 0.71
C VAL A 160 2.91 -2.99 -0.56
N PHE A 161 3.24 -4.10 -1.17
CA PHE A 161 2.65 -4.58 -2.43
C PHE A 161 1.60 -5.65 -2.11
N ASP A 162 0.37 -5.42 -2.51
CA ASP A 162 -0.80 -6.28 -2.33
C ASP A 162 -0.98 -6.75 -0.86
N GLY A 163 -0.61 -5.88 0.10
CA GLY A 163 -0.65 -6.20 1.52
C GLY A 163 0.37 -7.26 1.98
N GLU A 164 1.12 -7.86 1.06
CA GLU A 164 1.89 -9.08 1.29
C GLU A 164 3.40 -8.88 1.38
N ARG A 165 3.97 -7.88 0.71
CA ARG A 165 5.42 -7.70 0.57
C ARG A 165 5.83 -6.30 0.92
N MET A 166 6.59 -6.13 1.99
CA MET A 166 7.05 -4.83 2.46
C MET A 166 8.54 -4.61 2.14
N TYR A 167 8.84 -3.44 1.63
CA TYR A 167 10.20 -2.93 1.45
C TYR A 167 10.34 -1.63 2.24
N THR A 168 11.29 -1.58 3.18
CA THR A 168 11.52 -0.43 4.05
C THR A 168 12.90 0.18 3.78
N GLY A 169 12.96 1.51 3.72
CA GLY A 169 14.18 2.27 3.47
C GLY A 169 14.59 2.28 2.00
N ILE A 170 15.88 2.54 1.77
CA ILE A 170 16.50 2.62 0.44
C ILE A 170 17.41 1.43 0.14
N SER A 171 17.51 0.48 1.05
CA SER A 171 18.25 -0.77 0.84
C SER A 171 17.52 -1.66 -0.15
N THR A 172 18.28 -2.45 -0.90
CA THR A 172 17.75 -3.34 -1.93
C THR A 172 18.06 -4.79 -1.57
N LYS A 173 17.12 -5.67 -1.85
CA LYS A 173 17.33 -7.13 -1.80
C LYS A 173 18.14 -7.59 -3.04
N SER A 174 17.82 -7.02 -4.18
CA SER A 174 18.47 -7.26 -5.47
C SER A 174 19.52 -6.16 -5.79
N ASN A 175 19.71 -5.86 -7.06
CA ASN A 175 20.66 -4.83 -7.49
C ASN A 175 20.08 -3.42 -7.47
N SER A 176 18.77 -3.25 -7.39
CA SER A 176 18.12 -1.95 -7.40
C SER A 176 16.70 -2.01 -6.83
N LEU A 177 16.19 -0.87 -6.34
CA LEU A 177 14.80 -0.70 -5.92
C LEU A 177 13.83 -1.00 -7.07
N LEU A 178 14.16 -0.56 -8.29
CA LEU A 178 13.38 -0.86 -9.49
C LEU A 178 13.17 -2.36 -9.68
N THR A 179 14.22 -3.15 -9.54
CA THR A 179 14.14 -4.62 -9.68
C THR A 179 13.29 -5.24 -8.58
N ASP A 180 13.46 -4.80 -7.33
CA ASP A 180 12.69 -5.29 -6.19
C ASP A 180 11.19 -5.00 -6.39
N TYR A 181 10.85 -3.77 -6.74
CA TYR A 181 9.45 -3.34 -6.91
C TYR A 181 8.79 -3.99 -8.13
N SER A 182 9.51 -4.08 -9.27
CA SER A 182 9.00 -4.79 -10.45
C SER A 182 8.75 -6.27 -10.16
N THR A 183 9.61 -6.90 -9.34
CA THR A 183 9.41 -8.30 -8.93
C THR A 183 8.18 -8.44 -8.03
N ALA A 184 7.99 -7.54 -7.07
CA ALA A 184 6.83 -7.55 -6.18
C ALA A 184 5.52 -7.37 -6.96
N LEU A 185 5.48 -6.41 -7.90
CA LEU A 185 4.32 -6.19 -8.78
C LEU A 185 4.02 -7.41 -9.67
N ALA A 186 5.05 -8.06 -10.21
CA ALA A 186 4.87 -9.23 -11.05
C ALA A 186 4.35 -10.47 -10.31
N LEU A 187 4.57 -10.55 -8.99
CA LEU A 187 4.05 -11.64 -8.17
C LEU A 187 2.55 -11.49 -7.89
N GLY A 188 2.04 -10.26 -7.81
CA GLY A 188 0.65 -9.98 -7.50
C GLY A 188 0.19 -10.47 -6.14
N SER A 189 -1.11 -10.39 -5.89
CA SER A 189 -1.76 -10.91 -4.67
C SER A 189 -1.86 -12.44 -4.68
N SER A 190 -1.65 -13.07 -3.53
CA SER A 190 -1.74 -14.52 -3.34
C SER A 190 -3.04 -14.97 -2.65
N HIS A 191 -4.13 -14.22 -2.84
CA HIS A 191 -5.42 -14.55 -2.24
C HIS A 191 -5.97 -15.90 -2.74
N PRO A 192 -6.75 -16.62 -1.90
CA PRO A 192 -7.28 -17.94 -2.24
C PRO A 192 -8.65 -17.91 -2.95
N PHE A 193 -9.12 -16.73 -3.33
CA PHE A 193 -10.48 -16.57 -3.86
C PHE A 193 -10.56 -17.01 -5.31
N SER A 194 -11.70 -17.60 -5.67
CA SER A 194 -11.98 -18.06 -7.03
C SER A 194 -11.95 -16.91 -8.04
N SER A 195 -11.41 -17.18 -9.22
CA SER A 195 -11.38 -16.23 -10.33
C SER A 195 -12.77 -15.74 -10.80
N ASN A 196 -13.83 -16.42 -10.39
CA ASN A 196 -15.21 -16.01 -10.69
C ASN A 196 -15.77 -14.99 -9.68
N GLY A 197 -14.99 -14.60 -8.66
CA GLY A 197 -15.40 -13.60 -7.70
C GLY A 197 -15.50 -12.21 -8.32
N SER A 198 -16.28 -11.34 -7.67
CA SER A 198 -16.43 -9.94 -8.08
C SER A 198 -16.56 -9.02 -6.87
N ILE A 199 -16.19 -7.77 -7.08
CA ILE A 199 -16.32 -6.67 -6.13
C ILE A 199 -17.12 -5.57 -6.79
N SER A 200 -18.07 -4.97 -6.08
CA SER A 200 -18.78 -3.77 -6.51
C SER A 200 -18.80 -2.70 -5.44
N LEU A 201 -18.75 -1.45 -5.87
CA LEU A 201 -18.93 -0.26 -5.04
C LEU A 201 -19.92 0.67 -5.73
N ILE A 202 -20.91 1.13 -4.98
CA ILE A 202 -21.86 2.16 -5.41
C ILE A 202 -21.70 3.35 -4.49
N VAL A 203 -21.56 4.52 -5.09
CA VAL A 203 -21.54 5.81 -4.40
C VAL A 203 -22.74 6.63 -4.81
N SER A 204 -23.49 7.15 -3.84
CA SER A 204 -24.60 8.07 -4.10
C SER A 204 -24.57 9.25 -3.14
N ALA A 205 -24.62 10.47 -3.67
CA ALA A 205 -24.66 11.67 -2.87
C ALA A 205 -26.03 11.88 -2.22
N SER A 206 -26.06 12.20 -0.94
CA SER A 206 -27.24 12.74 -0.28
C SER A 206 -27.20 14.27 -0.32
N MET A 207 -28.21 14.88 -0.95
CA MET A 207 -28.31 16.34 -1.03
C MET A 207 -29.23 16.86 0.07
N SER A 208 -28.77 17.83 0.86
CA SER A 208 -29.69 18.59 1.70
C SER A 208 -30.33 19.69 0.86
N MET A 209 -31.67 19.71 0.85
CA MET A 209 -32.40 20.90 0.38
C MET A 209 -32.52 21.85 1.57
N PRO A 210 -32.12 23.12 1.44
CA PRO A 210 -32.38 24.11 2.48
C PRO A 210 -33.88 24.23 2.72
N ALA A 211 -34.28 24.10 3.97
CA ALA A 211 -35.70 23.91 4.40
C ALA A 211 -36.64 25.11 4.10
N ASN A 212 -36.14 26.23 3.51
CA ASN A 212 -36.90 27.45 3.40
C ASN A 212 -36.63 28.29 2.14
N ASP A 213 -36.38 27.70 0.97
CA ASP A 213 -36.19 28.53 -0.21
C ASP A 213 -37.33 28.44 -1.23
N GLN A 214 -38.14 29.48 -1.23
CA GLN A 214 -39.22 29.71 -2.20
C GLN A 214 -38.64 30.48 -3.42
N GLY A 215 -37.91 29.80 -4.29
CA GLY A 215 -37.70 30.28 -5.65
C GLY A 215 -36.30 30.67 -6.11
N GLY A 216 -35.27 30.13 -5.52
CA GLY A 216 -33.88 30.28 -6.00
C GLY A 216 -33.38 29.04 -6.76
N ASN A 217 -32.54 29.28 -7.75
CA ASN A 217 -31.82 28.20 -8.46
C ASN A 217 -30.62 27.77 -7.59
N HIS A 218 -30.89 27.02 -6.52
CA HIS A 218 -29.84 26.54 -5.64
C HIS A 218 -29.44 25.10 -6.06
N SER A 219 -28.19 24.94 -6.43
CA SER A 219 -27.52 23.65 -6.41
C SER A 219 -27.52 23.22 -4.95
N GLY A 220 -28.18 22.10 -4.62
CA GLY A 220 -28.12 21.54 -3.28
C GLY A 220 -26.65 21.24 -2.92
N GLU A 221 -26.29 21.58 -1.69
CA GLU A 221 -24.98 21.22 -1.15
C GLU A 221 -24.97 19.73 -0.85
N ILE A 222 -23.96 19.02 -1.33
CA ILE A 222 -23.75 17.62 -0.98
C ILE A 222 -23.26 17.61 0.46
N LEU A 223 -24.01 16.99 1.37
CA LEU A 223 -23.62 16.87 2.77
C LEU A 223 -22.95 15.54 3.10
N ASP A 224 -23.47 14.47 2.52
CA ASP A 224 -23.00 13.10 2.81
C ASP A 224 -23.01 12.28 1.53
N TYR A 225 -22.15 11.25 1.54
CA TYR A 225 -22.21 10.18 0.56
C TYR A 225 -22.69 8.89 1.22
N ASN A 226 -23.41 8.09 0.46
CA ASN A 226 -23.78 6.74 0.79
C ASN A 226 -22.90 5.81 -0.02
N PHE A 227 -22.19 4.94 0.67
CA PHE A 227 -21.33 3.91 0.09
C PHE A 227 -22.00 2.57 0.28
N GLN A 228 -22.22 1.84 -0.80
CA GLN A 228 -22.72 0.48 -0.76
C GLN A 228 -21.75 -0.43 -1.47
N TRP A 229 -21.40 -1.55 -0.86
CA TRP A 229 -20.50 -2.54 -1.45
C TRP A 229 -21.12 -3.94 -1.41
N ASP A 230 -20.67 -4.75 -2.37
CA ASP A 230 -20.95 -6.19 -2.43
C ASP A 230 -19.69 -6.94 -2.89
N LEU A 231 -19.34 -7.97 -2.12
CA LEU A 231 -18.18 -8.81 -2.37
C LEU A 231 -18.70 -10.23 -2.61
N SER A 232 -18.84 -10.61 -3.86
CA SER A 232 -19.20 -11.98 -4.27
C SER A 232 -17.93 -12.83 -4.33
N LEU A 233 -17.43 -13.21 -3.15
CA LEU A 233 -16.18 -13.96 -2.99
C LEU A 233 -16.45 -15.35 -2.42
N TRP A 234 -15.77 -16.35 -2.96
CA TRP A 234 -15.73 -17.69 -2.39
C TRP A 234 -14.35 -18.30 -2.57
N SER A 235 -13.88 -19.03 -1.57
CA SER A 235 -12.62 -19.73 -1.59
C SER A 235 -12.85 -21.19 -1.97
N GLU A 236 -11.95 -21.77 -2.75
CA GLU A 236 -11.89 -23.21 -3.01
C GLU A 236 -11.23 -23.98 -1.86
N GLU A 237 -10.61 -23.27 -0.93
CA GLU A 237 -9.95 -23.85 0.24
C GLU A 237 -10.91 -23.87 1.45
N ASP A 238 -10.91 -24.96 2.22
CA ASP A 238 -11.67 -25.11 3.46
C ASP A 238 -11.11 -24.25 4.63
N SER A 239 -10.22 -23.32 4.36
CA SER A 239 -9.62 -22.47 5.38
C SER A 239 -10.54 -21.29 5.72
N PRO A 240 -10.77 -20.99 7.00
CA PRO A 240 -11.57 -19.82 7.39
C PRO A 240 -10.77 -18.55 7.08
N TRP A 241 -11.22 -17.81 6.07
CA TRP A 241 -10.72 -16.49 5.74
C TRP A 241 -11.57 -15.43 6.43
N GLU A 242 -10.90 -14.47 7.02
CA GLU A 242 -11.54 -13.29 7.59
C GLU A 242 -11.24 -12.11 6.67
N LEU A 243 -12.28 -11.55 6.07
CA LEU A 243 -12.19 -10.35 5.26
C LEU A 243 -12.32 -9.13 6.14
N ASN A 244 -11.57 -8.10 5.82
CA ASN A 244 -11.70 -6.80 6.46
C ASN A 244 -11.74 -5.74 5.35
N THR A 245 -12.87 -5.07 5.25
CA THR A 245 -13.15 -4.13 4.17
C THR A 245 -12.91 -2.71 4.64
N TRP A 246 -12.25 -1.91 3.81
CA TRP A 246 -11.93 -0.51 4.09
C TRP A 246 -12.38 0.40 2.96
N LEU A 247 -12.88 1.56 3.35
CA LEU A 247 -13.05 2.72 2.46
C LEU A 247 -11.90 3.68 2.71
N MET A 248 -11.13 3.95 1.66
CA MET A 248 -9.94 4.80 1.68
C MET A 248 -10.24 6.08 0.89
N PHE A 249 -10.17 7.24 1.53
CA PHE A 249 -10.40 8.54 0.89
C PHE A 249 -9.07 9.14 0.46
N VAL A 250 -8.85 9.16 -0.84
CA VAL A 250 -7.56 9.48 -1.47
C VAL A 250 -7.72 10.68 -2.37
N GLU A 251 -6.91 11.73 -2.16
CA GLU A 251 -6.77 12.87 -3.04
C GLU A 251 -5.71 12.59 -4.10
N ASP A 252 -6.03 12.81 -5.37
CA ASP A 252 -5.13 12.48 -6.46
C ASP A 252 -3.87 13.34 -6.43
N VAL A 253 -4.00 14.64 -6.22
CA VAL A 253 -2.86 15.58 -6.15
C VAL A 253 -3.11 16.67 -5.11
N ALA A 254 -2.30 16.70 -4.07
CA ALA A 254 -2.27 17.76 -3.06
C ALA A 254 -1.05 18.69 -3.27
N TYR A 255 -1.27 20.01 -3.40
CA TYR A 255 -0.21 20.99 -3.55
C TYR A 255 0.25 21.52 -2.18
N HIS A 256 1.48 21.21 -1.80
CA HIS A 256 2.09 21.65 -0.55
C HIS A 256 3.58 21.98 -0.75
N PRO A 257 3.92 23.18 -1.23
CA PRO A 257 5.31 23.55 -1.53
C PRO A 257 6.18 23.78 -0.29
N GLU A 258 5.58 23.84 0.89
CA GLU A 258 6.28 24.02 2.17
C GLU A 258 6.96 22.72 2.66
N GLY A 259 6.72 21.60 2.00
CA GLY A 259 7.40 20.33 2.29
C GLY A 259 8.90 20.45 2.09
N SER A 260 9.70 19.94 3.06
CA SER A 260 11.15 20.09 3.02
C SER A 260 11.88 19.03 2.20
N ASN A 261 11.17 18.09 1.60
CA ASN A 261 11.75 17.06 0.72
C ASN A 261 12.00 17.53 -0.72
N GLY A 262 11.53 18.73 -1.08
CA GLY A 262 11.72 19.34 -2.40
C GLY A 262 10.60 19.06 -3.42
N LYS A 263 9.53 18.35 -3.02
CA LYS A 263 8.30 18.23 -3.83
C LYS A 263 7.35 19.38 -3.51
N ALA A 264 6.58 19.79 -4.50
CA ALA A 264 5.46 20.71 -4.32
C ALA A 264 4.10 20.00 -4.46
N ASN A 265 4.06 18.91 -5.22
CA ASN A 265 2.86 18.11 -5.42
C ASN A 265 3.05 16.71 -4.80
N TYR A 266 2.07 16.27 -4.05
CA TYR A 266 1.98 14.94 -3.44
C TYR A 266 0.81 14.22 -4.07
N THR A 267 1.01 12.99 -4.50
CA THR A 267 -0.03 12.24 -5.23
C THR A 267 -0.59 11.11 -4.39
N ASN A 268 -1.84 10.74 -4.66
CA ASN A 268 -2.56 9.64 -4.01
C ASN A 268 -2.55 9.74 -2.47
N VAL A 269 -2.76 10.95 -1.96
CA VAL A 269 -2.71 11.27 -0.53
C VAL A 269 -3.92 10.70 0.19
N LEU A 270 -3.68 9.80 1.15
CA LEU A 270 -4.72 9.23 1.98
C LEU A 270 -5.08 10.18 3.13
N HIS A 271 -6.29 10.72 3.11
CA HIS A 271 -6.81 11.59 4.17
C HIS A 271 -7.51 10.84 5.29
N GLU A 272 -8.28 9.81 4.93
CA GLU A 272 -9.10 9.04 5.88
C GLU A 272 -9.14 7.57 5.49
N ALA A 273 -9.12 6.69 6.49
CA ALA A 273 -9.30 5.25 6.33
C ALA A 273 -10.42 4.77 7.26
N VAL A 274 -11.50 4.27 6.68
CA VAL A 274 -12.68 3.84 7.42
C VAL A 274 -12.83 2.32 7.32
N ASN A 275 -12.73 1.64 8.47
CA ASN A 275 -13.01 0.21 8.55
C ASN A 275 -14.52 -0.02 8.53
N VAL A 276 -15.03 -0.68 7.51
CA VAL A 276 -16.45 -1.02 7.39
C VAL A 276 -16.76 -2.47 7.83
N GLY A 277 -15.74 -3.16 8.33
CA GLY A 277 -15.87 -4.46 8.99
C GLY A 277 -15.69 -5.66 8.06
N ILE A 278 -16.15 -6.81 8.53
CA ILE A 278 -15.93 -8.12 7.91
C ILE A 278 -17.11 -8.59 7.03
N SER A 279 -18.06 -7.72 6.76
CA SER A 279 -19.24 -8.07 5.97
C SER A 279 -18.93 -8.06 4.48
N HIS A 280 -19.37 -9.11 3.77
CA HIS A 280 -19.27 -9.20 2.32
C HIS A 280 -20.12 -8.16 1.60
N SER A 281 -21.11 -7.60 2.23
CA SER A 281 -21.90 -6.49 1.69
C SER A 281 -22.33 -5.57 2.80
N GLY A 282 -22.52 -4.31 2.46
CA GLY A 282 -22.95 -3.32 3.44
C GLY A 282 -23.33 -2.00 2.83
N PHE A 283 -23.71 -1.12 3.73
CA PHE A 283 -24.07 0.26 3.45
C PHE A 283 -23.50 1.14 4.57
N PHE A 284 -22.90 2.24 4.19
CA PHE A 284 -22.31 3.19 5.12
C PHE A 284 -22.51 4.60 4.62
N ALA A 285 -23.08 5.46 5.46
CA ALA A 285 -23.22 6.90 5.18
C ALA A 285 -22.07 7.64 5.86
N PHE A 286 -21.35 8.46 5.13
CA PHE A 286 -20.18 9.15 5.62
C PHE A 286 -19.97 10.49 4.91
N GLU A 287 -19.58 11.53 5.66
CA GLU A 287 -19.08 12.77 5.13
C GLU A 287 -17.59 12.61 4.83
N PRO A 288 -17.17 12.58 3.56
CA PRO A 288 -15.76 12.43 3.22
C PRO A 288 -14.92 13.58 3.78
N PRO A 289 -13.64 13.36 4.07
CA PRO A 289 -12.73 14.45 4.41
C PRO A 289 -12.67 15.44 3.25
N GLN A 290 -12.44 16.71 3.60
CA GLN A 290 -12.18 17.70 2.57
C GLN A 290 -10.82 17.48 1.96
N PRO A 291 -10.66 17.57 0.63
CA PRO A 291 -9.35 17.53 0.00
C PRO A 291 -8.50 18.71 0.51
N TRP A 292 -7.19 18.56 0.40
CA TRP A 292 -6.23 19.60 0.80
C TRP A 292 -6.37 20.85 -0.08
N ASP A 293 -6.44 20.60 -1.39
CA ASP A 293 -6.64 21.67 -2.36
C ASP A 293 -7.42 21.17 -3.58
N GLY A 294 -8.30 21.64 -4.15
CA GLY A 294 -9.07 21.13 -5.29
C GLY A 294 -10.29 20.31 -4.89
N ASP A 295 -10.70 19.43 -5.79
CA ASP A 295 -11.89 18.59 -5.69
C ASP A 295 -11.67 17.19 -6.30
N ASP A 296 -10.43 16.70 -6.28
CA ASP A 296 -10.00 15.44 -6.89
C ASP A 296 -9.94 14.27 -5.88
N MET A 297 -10.89 14.25 -4.94
CA MET A 297 -11.02 13.16 -3.97
C MET A 297 -11.66 11.94 -4.61
N SER A 298 -11.05 10.79 -4.37
CA SER A 298 -11.58 9.47 -4.72
C SER A 298 -11.83 8.63 -3.47
N VAL A 299 -12.79 7.71 -3.54
CA VAL A 299 -12.93 6.62 -2.58
C VAL A 299 -12.45 5.33 -3.19
N VAL A 300 -11.59 4.62 -2.48
CA VAL A 300 -11.09 3.30 -2.86
C VAL A 300 -11.61 2.28 -1.86
N LEU A 301 -12.33 1.28 -2.35
CA LEU A 301 -12.73 0.09 -1.57
C LEU A 301 -11.62 -0.96 -1.70
N ILE A 302 -11.06 -1.38 -0.59
CA ILE A 302 -10.06 -2.44 -0.53
C ILE A 302 -10.41 -3.49 0.51
#